data_3886db9300d3e92e42a7370990cc3993
#
_entry.id   3886db9300d3e92e42a7370990cc3993
#
_cell.length_a   1.000
_cell.length_b   1.000
_cell.length_c   1.000
_cell.angle_alpha   90.00
_cell.angle_beta   90.00
_cell.angle_gamma   90.00
#
_symmetry.space_group_name_H-M   'P 1'
#
loop_
_entity.id
_entity.type
_entity.pdbx_description
1 polymer ?
#
loop_
_entity_poly.entity_id
_entity_poly.type
_entity_poly.pdbx_seq_one_letter_code
_entity_poly.pdbx_strand_id
1 'polypeptide(L)'
;MEILQGIGREARALWGKGRGTALVAIAGTWGLLVGTRMIYPVVLPYLQSAYGLSLTVAGLLVTVLWLFGSIGQLPGGVLADRYDERTLMAASTVVVAVALGFVVTAATPVVLFVATALWGLGHSLYPIARITFLSTLYPDRLGSALGVTMATGDVGQTLLPPIAAVLAVAFVWEVGLGFVAPLLFAAGVVILLTVPTDRSSRGSADGQSLRDVLGVFEEIRNPAMGFMTVILFLYIFIWQSFTAFYPTYLSTVKGLSPSVASVLFGLFFAVGVVVKPVAGAAYDRIGMRGSLLGVLLPPVAGFVFLPLVDELWLLVVVTALISTMLGSGAITQSYIADALSDEVQGTGLGVVRTTTATLGAGGPVVFGVVADLGYFDEGYLVLAVIMAAVILLTLRMPRA
;
A
#
# COMPACT_ATOMS: atom_id res chain seq x y z
N MET A 1 24.07 22.76 -2.23
CA MET A 1 23.31 24.03 -2.21
C MET A 1 22.28 24.05 -3.34
N GLU A 2 22.59 23.60 -4.55
CA GLU A 2 21.67 23.54 -5.70
C GLU A 2 20.44 22.64 -5.48
N ILE A 3 20.60 21.47 -4.86
CA ILE A 3 19.49 20.55 -4.55
C ILE A 3 18.46 21.21 -3.62
N LEU A 4 18.90 21.88 -2.57
CA LEU A 4 18.01 22.59 -1.63
C LEU A 4 17.29 23.77 -2.29
N GLN A 5 17.96 24.48 -3.21
CA GLN A 5 17.34 25.54 -3.99
C GLN A 5 16.34 24.98 -5.01
N GLY A 6 16.61 23.80 -5.56
CA GLY A 6 15.69 23.06 -6.41
C GLY A 6 14.41 22.67 -5.67
N ILE A 7 14.53 22.04 -4.49
CA ILE A 7 13.40 21.67 -3.63
C ILE A 7 12.58 22.91 -3.24
N GLY A 8 13.23 24.03 -2.89
CA GLY A 8 12.54 25.27 -2.54
C GLY A 8 11.77 25.90 -3.71
N ARG A 9 12.25 25.74 -4.95
CA ARG A 9 11.55 26.20 -6.17
C ARG A 9 10.33 25.31 -6.47
N GLU A 10 10.49 23.99 -6.37
CA GLU A 10 9.38 23.04 -6.55
C GLU A 10 8.29 23.25 -5.50
N ALA A 11 8.65 23.37 -4.23
CA ALA A 11 7.68 23.63 -3.16
C ALA A 11 6.87 24.92 -3.42
N ARG A 12 7.53 26.04 -3.82
CA ARG A 12 6.84 27.29 -4.16
C ARG A 12 5.92 27.15 -5.38
N ALA A 13 6.32 26.35 -6.37
CA ALA A 13 5.53 26.12 -7.57
C ALA A 13 4.28 25.28 -7.28
N LEU A 14 4.37 24.30 -6.39
CA LEU A 14 3.22 23.51 -5.93
C LEU A 14 2.27 24.35 -5.05
N TRP A 15 2.80 25.32 -4.29
CA TRP A 15 2.01 26.18 -3.41
C TRP A 15 1.30 27.33 -4.13
N GLY A 16 1.74 27.67 -5.34
CA GLY A 16 1.23 28.82 -6.08
C GLY A 16 -0.27 28.75 -6.40
N LYS A 17 -0.92 29.92 -6.56
CA LYS A 17 -2.33 30.07 -6.98
C LYS A 17 -3.37 29.42 -6.05
N GLY A 18 -3.09 29.26 -4.75
CA GLY A 18 -4.02 28.65 -3.79
C GLY A 18 -4.17 27.12 -3.90
N ARG A 19 -3.34 26.46 -4.74
CA ARG A 19 -3.41 24.99 -4.97
C ARG A 19 -2.79 24.20 -3.84
N GLY A 20 -1.88 24.79 -3.06
CA GLY A 20 -1.14 24.12 -1.99
C GLY A 20 -2.04 23.57 -0.88
N THR A 21 -3.10 24.30 -0.51
CA THR A 21 -4.06 23.84 0.52
C THR A 21 -4.78 22.57 0.10
N ALA A 22 -5.22 22.48 -1.15
CA ALA A 22 -5.84 21.27 -1.71
C ALA A 22 -4.84 20.11 -1.74
N LEU A 23 -3.58 20.35 -2.16
CA LEU A 23 -2.55 19.33 -2.16
C LEU A 23 -2.27 18.78 -0.75
N VAL A 24 -2.15 19.66 0.26
CA VAL A 24 -1.91 19.23 1.65
C VAL A 24 -3.09 18.46 2.20
N ALA A 25 -4.32 18.88 1.93
CA ALA A 25 -5.53 18.16 2.33
C ALA A 25 -5.59 16.77 1.70
N ILE A 26 -5.32 16.66 0.40
CA ILE A 26 -5.31 15.39 -0.33
C ILE A 26 -4.18 14.48 0.16
N ALA A 27 -2.98 15.04 0.33
CA ALA A 27 -1.81 14.28 0.77
C ALA A 27 -1.96 13.80 2.22
N GLY A 28 -2.40 14.67 3.14
CA GLY A 28 -2.65 14.31 4.54
C GLY A 28 -3.73 13.24 4.68
N THR A 29 -4.82 13.36 3.92
CA THR A 29 -5.89 12.36 3.89
C THR A 29 -5.39 11.02 3.35
N TRP A 30 -4.55 11.03 2.31
CA TRP A 30 -3.91 9.82 1.81
C TRP A 30 -3.03 9.14 2.87
N GLY A 31 -2.22 9.94 3.59
CA GLY A 31 -1.41 9.46 4.71
C GLY A 31 -2.26 8.80 5.81
N LEU A 32 -3.40 9.42 6.18
CA LEU A 32 -4.33 8.83 7.14
C LEU A 32 -4.91 7.50 6.61
N LEU A 33 -5.38 7.45 5.38
CA LEU A 33 -6.00 6.24 4.82
C LEU A 33 -5.05 5.05 4.74
N VAL A 34 -3.83 5.25 4.19
CA VAL A 34 -2.88 4.13 4.07
C VAL A 34 -2.26 3.74 5.40
N GLY A 35 -2.01 4.73 6.28
CA GLY A 35 -1.52 4.47 7.62
C GLY A 35 -2.55 3.72 8.48
N THR A 36 -3.84 4.09 8.39
CA THR A 36 -4.94 3.39 9.07
C THR A 36 -4.98 1.92 8.68
N ARG A 37 -4.79 1.61 7.40
CA ARG A 37 -4.75 0.23 6.93
C ARG A 37 -3.61 -0.58 7.56
N MET A 38 -2.48 0.07 7.88
CA MET A 38 -1.35 -0.58 8.55
C MET A 38 -1.52 -0.69 10.07
N ILE A 39 -2.54 -0.07 10.67
CA ILE A 39 -2.93 -0.33 12.06
C ILE A 39 -3.53 -1.73 12.20
N TYR A 40 -4.24 -2.22 11.17
CA TYR A 40 -4.96 -3.49 11.25
C TYR A 40 -4.07 -4.68 11.64
N PRO A 41 -2.88 -4.89 11.02
CA PRO A 41 -1.93 -5.91 11.47
C PRO A 41 -1.48 -5.77 12.92
N VAL A 42 -1.38 -4.55 13.44
CA VAL A 42 -0.96 -4.29 14.82
C VAL A 42 -2.04 -4.69 15.83
N VAL A 43 -3.31 -4.48 15.49
CA VAL A 43 -4.43 -4.88 16.34
C VAL A 43 -4.88 -6.33 16.12
N LEU A 44 -4.32 -7.02 15.14
CA LEU A 44 -4.71 -8.38 14.78
C LEU A 44 -4.65 -9.38 15.95
N PRO A 45 -3.61 -9.39 16.83
CA PRO A 45 -3.57 -10.26 18.01
C PRO A 45 -4.72 -10.00 18.99
N TYR A 46 -5.14 -8.75 19.13
CA TYR A 46 -6.29 -8.40 19.97
C TYR A 46 -7.60 -8.90 19.37
N LEU A 47 -7.77 -8.79 18.04
CA LEU A 47 -8.94 -9.34 17.35
C LEU A 47 -8.98 -10.87 17.45
N GLN A 48 -7.83 -11.55 17.34
CA GLN A 48 -7.73 -12.99 17.58
C GLN A 48 -8.22 -13.36 18.96
N SER A 49 -7.75 -12.66 20.00
CA SER A 49 -8.14 -12.89 21.38
C SER A 49 -9.63 -12.57 21.64
N ALA A 50 -10.12 -11.44 21.12
CA ALA A 50 -11.50 -10.97 21.36
C ALA A 50 -12.55 -11.86 20.68
N TYR A 51 -12.26 -12.41 19.51
CA TYR A 51 -13.22 -13.20 18.73
C TYR A 51 -12.86 -14.68 18.62
N GLY A 52 -11.81 -15.16 19.27
CA GLY A 52 -11.35 -16.54 19.18
C GLY A 52 -10.90 -16.96 17.78
N LEU A 53 -10.26 -16.04 17.02
CA LEU A 53 -9.87 -16.31 15.66
C LEU A 53 -8.54 -17.07 15.60
N SER A 54 -8.45 -18.11 14.76
CA SER A 54 -7.16 -18.71 14.42
C SER A 54 -6.31 -17.78 13.54
N LEU A 55 -5.02 -18.06 13.38
CA LEU A 55 -4.14 -17.29 12.48
C LEU A 55 -4.64 -17.33 11.03
N THR A 56 -5.20 -18.48 10.59
CA THR A 56 -5.83 -18.62 9.28
C THR A 56 -7.00 -17.63 9.10
N VAL A 57 -7.92 -17.57 10.07
CA VAL A 57 -9.09 -16.69 10.01
C VAL A 57 -8.67 -15.22 10.13
N ALA A 58 -7.66 -14.92 10.94
CA ALA A 58 -7.06 -13.60 11.02
C ALA A 58 -6.40 -13.19 9.68
N GLY A 59 -5.69 -14.09 9.03
CA GLY A 59 -5.16 -13.91 7.68
C GLY A 59 -6.26 -13.69 6.63
N LEU A 60 -7.36 -14.44 6.73
CA LEU A 60 -8.53 -14.24 5.86
C LEU A 60 -9.15 -12.85 6.06
N LEU A 61 -9.20 -12.35 7.29
CA LEU A 61 -9.70 -11.01 7.59
C LEU A 61 -8.85 -9.92 6.89
N VAL A 62 -7.52 -10.04 6.95
CA VAL A 62 -6.62 -9.15 6.21
C VAL A 62 -6.75 -9.34 4.70
N THR A 63 -6.89 -10.58 4.23
CA THR A 63 -7.17 -10.89 2.82
C THR A 63 -8.43 -10.17 2.33
N VAL A 64 -9.52 -10.18 3.11
CA VAL A 64 -10.77 -9.48 2.79
C VAL A 64 -10.53 -7.98 2.64
N LEU A 65 -9.77 -7.36 3.55
CA LEU A 65 -9.43 -5.93 3.46
C LEU A 65 -8.72 -5.59 2.14
N TRP A 66 -7.71 -6.37 1.77
CA TRP A 66 -6.94 -6.15 0.55
C TRP A 66 -7.72 -6.50 -0.72
N LEU A 67 -8.45 -7.59 -0.70
CA LEU A 67 -9.26 -8.07 -1.84
C LEU A 67 -10.34 -7.04 -2.21
N PHE A 68 -11.12 -6.60 -1.23
CA PHE A 68 -12.17 -5.60 -1.47
C PHE A 68 -11.59 -4.23 -1.81
N GLY A 69 -10.40 -3.90 -1.28
CA GLY A 69 -9.63 -2.73 -1.69
C GLY A 69 -9.14 -2.78 -3.14
N SER A 70 -8.84 -3.96 -3.66
CA SER A 70 -8.38 -4.15 -5.04
C SER A 70 -9.55 -4.23 -6.02
N ILE A 71 -10.54 -5.08 -5.75
CA ILE A 71 -11.73 -5.25 -6.61
C ILE A 71 -12.54 -3.95 -6.68
N GLY A 72 -12.64 -3.22 -5.58
CA GLY A 72 -13.35 -1.95 -5.51
C GLY A 72 -12.77 -0.84 -6.41
N GLN A 73 -11.53 -0.98 -6.89
CA GLN A 73 -10.96 -0.02 -7.85
C GLN A 73 -11.70 -0.02 -9.19
N LEU A 74 -12.24 -1.16 -9.63
CA LEU A 74 -13.00 -1.25 -10.88
C LEU A 74 -14.28 -0.41 -10.83
N PRO A 75 -15.22 -0.63 -9.88
CA PRO A 75 -16.39 0.26 -9.74
C PRO A 75 -15.99 1.68 -9.35
N GLY A 76 -14.88 1.87 -8.63
CA GLY A 76 -14.33 3.18 -8.29
C GLY A 76 -13.98 4.02 -9.52
N GLY A 77 -13.42 3.42 -10.56
CA GLY A 77 -13.19 4.07 -11.86
C GLY A 77 -14.48 4.53 -12.51
N VAL A 78 -15.50 3.66 -12.61
CA VAL A 78 -16.82 3.99 -13.16
C VAL A 78 -17.52 5.11 -12.35
N LEU A 79 -17.33 5.11 -11.03
CA LEU A 79 -17.87 6.18 -10.19
C LEU A 79 -17.11 7.50 -10.40
N ALA A 80 -15.79 7.45 -10.67
CA ALA A 80 -15.01 8.65 -10.99
C ALA A 80 -15.46 9.34 -12.28
N ASP A 81 -16.00 8.59 -13.24
CA ASP A 81 -16.59 9.16 -14.47
C ASP A 81 -17.96 9.84 -14.22
N ARG A 82 -18.66 9.47 -13.15
CA ARG A 82 -20.02 9.95 -12.85
C ARG A 82 -20.07 11.05 -11.78
N TYR A 83 -19.18 10.96 -10.82
CA TYR A 83 -19.11 11.87 -9.67
C TYR A 83 -17.82 12.67 -9.72
N ASP A 84 -17.83 13.86 -9.14
CA ASP A 84 -16.61 14.66 -9.03
C ASP A 84 -15.60 14.01 -8.07
N GLU A 85 -14.33 14.19 -8.33
CA GLU A 85 -13.21 13.57 -7.59
C GLU A 85 -13.21 14.01 -6.12
N ARG A 86 -13.60 15.26 -5.83
CA ARG A 86 -13.74 15.80 -4.48
C ARG A 86 -14.75 14.99 -3.68
N THR A 87 -15.94 14.75 -4.26
CA THR A 87 -17.01 13.98 -3.61
C THR A 87 -16.59 12.54 -3.39
N LEU A 88 -15.90 11.91 -4.35
CA LEU A 88 -15.38 10.54 -4.19
C LEU A 88 -14.31 10.43 -3.12
N MET A 89 -13.37 11.39 -3.06
CA MET A 89 -12.36 11.41 -2.00
C MET A 89 -12.99 11.57 -0.61
N ALA A 90 -13.96 12.49 -0.47
CA ALA A 90 -14.69 12.69 0.79
C ALA A 90 -15.54 11.46 1.15
N ALA A 91 -16.25 10.87 0.19
CA ALA A 91 -17.02 9.64 0.41
C ALA A 91 -16.13 8.48 0.86
N SER A 92 -14.95 8.32 0.26
CA SER A 92 -13.96 7.31 0.70
C SER A 92 -13.63 7.45 2.18
N THR A 93 -13.28 8.65 2.64
CA THR A 93 -12.93 8.86 4.06
C THR A 93 -14.09 8.59 5.01
N VAL A 94 -15.30 9.04 4.63
CA VAL A 94 -16.52 8.80 5.43
C VAL A 94 -16.85 7.31 5.50
N VAL A 95 -16.83 6.60 4.37
CA VAL A 95 -17.09 5.17 4.34
C VAL A 95 -16.08 4.40 5.18
N VAL A 96 -14.78 4.74 5.09
CA VAL A 96 -13.74 4.12 5.92
C VAL A 96 -13.96 4.45 7.40
N ALA A 97 -14.28 5.70 7.76
CA ALA A 97 -14.55 6.10 9.14
C ALA A 97 -15.74 5.33 9.74
N VAL A 98 -16.83 5.19 8.98
CA VAL A 98 -18.02 4.42 9.37
C VAL A 98 -17.69 2.93 9.48
N ALA A 99 -16.96 2.37 8.52
CA ALA A 99 -16.52 0.99 8.56
C ALA A 99 -15.65 0.69 9.79
N LEU A 100 -14.72 1.59 10.14
CA LEU A 100 -13.95 1.51 11.38
C LEU A 100 -14.84 1.52 12.62
N GLY A 101 -15.86 2.38 12.65
CA GLY A 101 -16.87 2.37 13.71
C GLY A 101 -17.54 1.00 13.87
N PHE A 102 -17.90 0.35 12.75
CA PHE A 102 -18.45 -1.01 12.78
C PHE A 102 -17.41 -2.07 13.18
N VAL A 103 -16.14 -1.93 12.79
CA VAL A 103 -15.08 -2.85 13.21
C VAL A 103 -14.89 -2.81 14.73
N VAL A 104 -14.79 -1.62 15.33
CA VAL A 104 -14.54 -1.48 16.78
C VAL A 104 -15.76 -1.80 17.63
N THR A 105 -16.95 -1.79 17.07
CA THR A 105 -18.21 -2.14 17.76
C THR A 105 -18.78 -3.49 17.34
N ALA A 106 -18.03 -4.27 16.56
CA ALA A 106 -18.52 -5.55 16.05
C ALA A 106 -18.83 -6.53 17.19
N ALA A 107 -20.05 -7.00 17.28
CA ALA A 107 -20.46 -7.98 18.27
C ALA A 107 -20.14 -9.43 17.89
N THR A 108 -19.88 -9.68 16.61
CA THR A 108 -19.65 -11.03 16.05
C THR A 108 -18.57 -11.00 14.97
N PRO A 109 -17.87 -12.13 14.73
CA PRO A 109 -16.91 -12.24 13.62
C PRO A 109 -17.52 -11.89 12.26
N VAL A 110 -18.79 -12.23 12.02
CA VAL A 110 -19.47 -11.92 10.75
C VAL A 110 -19.56 -10.42 10.50
N VAL A 111 -19.96 -9.65 11.54
CA VAL A 111 -20.01 -8.18 11.47
C VAL A 111 -18.62 -7.62 11.24
N LEU A 112 -17.59 -8.16 11.91
CA LEU A 112 -16.19 -7.78 11.74
C LEU A 112 -15.74 -7.97 10.27
N PHE A 113 -16.05 -9.11 9.65
CA PHE A 113 -15.70 -9.38 8.25
C PHE A 113 -16.42 -8.45 7.28
N VAL A 114 -17.72 -8.22 7.47
CA VAL A 114 -18.52 -7.31 6.62
C VAL A 114 -18.00 -5.86 6.75
N ALA A 115 -17.73 -5.41 7.97
CA ALA A 115 -17.17 -4.09 8.21
C ALA A 115 -15.76 -3.94 7.58
N THR A 116 -14.93 -4.98 7.65
CA THR A 116 -13.61 -5.01 7.00
C THR A 116 -13.71 -4.97 5.48
N ALA A 117 -14.67 -5.67 4.87
CA ALA A 117 -14.94 -5.60 3.45
C ALA A 117 -15.41 -4.19 3.03
N LEU A 118 -16.30 -3.57 3.80
CA LEU A 118 -16.76 -2.19 3.59
C LEU A 118 -15.59 -1.21 3.69
N TRP A 119 -14.68 -1.40 4.65
CA TRP A 119 -13.45 -0.60 4.74
C TRP A 119 -12.61 -0.72 3.47
N GLY A 120 -12.34 -1.94 3.00
CA GLY A 120 -11.62 -2.18 1.74
C GLY A 120 -12.25 -1.44 0.57
N LEU A 121 -13.57 -1.58 0.38
CA LEU A 121 -14.33 -0.88 -0.67
C LEU A 121 -14.24 0.64 -0.53
N GLY A 122 -14.43 1.18 0.67
CA GLY A 122 -14.30 2.61 0.92
C GLY A 122 -12.91 3.14 0.57
N HIS A 123 -11.87 2.40 0.95
CA HIS A 123 -10.47 2.77 0.65
C HIS A 123 -10.19 2.81 -0.86
N SER A 124 -10.81 1.96 -1.67
CA SER A 124 -10.55 1.84 -3.11
C SER A 124 -10.94 3.08 -3.92
N LEU A 125 -11.87 3.90 -3.42
CA LEU A 125 -12.37 5.10 -4.13
C LEU A 125 -11.32 6.23 -4.16
N TYR A 126 -10.49 6.35 -3.14
CA TYR A 126 -9.56 7.47 -2.98
C TYR A 126 -8.41 7.50 -3.99
N PRO A 127 -7.69 6.40 -4.25
CA PRO A 127 -6.49 6.41 -5.10
C PRO A 127 -6.75 6.94 -6.50
N ILE A 128 -7.86 6.53 -7.12
CA ILE A 128 -8.23 6.91 -8.50
C ILE A 128 -8.59 8.39 -8.52
N ALA A 129 -9.56 8.81 -7.71
CA ALA A 129 -10.01 10.21 -7.63
C ALA A 129 -8.86 11.16 -7.33
N ARG A 130 -7.91 10.76 -6.45
CA ARG A 130 -6.71 11.54 -6.14
C ARG A 130 -5.83 11.75 -7.37
N ILE A 131 -5.53 10.69 -8.13
CA ILE A 131 -4.64 10.78 -9.30
C ILE A 131 -5.29 11.64 -10.37
N THR A 132 -6.55 11.41 -10.69
CA THR A 132 -7.31 12.18 -11.69
C THR A 132 -7.37 13.65 -11.32
N PHE A 133 -7.71 13.97 -10.06
CA PHE A 133 -7.75 15.36 -9.62
C PHE A 133 -6.39 16.04 -9.68
N LEU A 134 -5.32 15.37 -9.23
CA LEU A 134 -3.98 15.94 -9.24
C LEU A 134 -3.44 16.13 -10.67
N SER A 135 -3.80 15.27 -11.63
CA SER A 135 -3.43 15.46 -13.04
C SER A 135 -4.05 16.73 -13.65
N THR A 136 -5.27 17.04 -13.26
CA THR A 136 -5.95 18.29 -13.68
C THR A 136 -5.39 19.52 -12.96
N LEU A 137 -5.09 19.38 -11.65
CA LEU A 137 -4.60 20.52 -10.86
C LEU A 137 -3.15 20.89 -11.16
N TYR A 138 -2.31 19.88 -11.50
CA TYR A 138 -0.88 20.01 -11.75
C TYR A 138 -0.45 19.33 -13.07
N PRO A 139 -0.96 19.73 -14.26
CA PRO A 139 -0.67 19.04 -15.52
C PRO A 139 0.82 18.97 -15.83
N ASP A 140 1.58 20.05 -15.56
CA ASP A 140 3.03 20.10 -15.83
C ASP A 140 3.89 19.56 -14.66
N ARG A 141 3.29 19.17 -13.53
CA ARG A 141 4.01 18.80 -12.27
C ARG A 141 3.33 17.66 -11.52
N LEU A 142 2.62 16.81 -12.24
CA LEU A 142 1.89 15.67 -11.65
C LEU A 142 2.83 14.78 -10.82
N GLY A 143 4.02 14.48 -11.34
CA GLY A 143 5.01 13.65 -10.63
C GLY A 143 5.41 14.23 -9.26
N SER A 144 5.64 15.56 -9.18
CA SER A 144 5.96 16.23 -7.91
C SER A 144 4.77 16.19 -6.94
N ALA A 145 3.55 16.42 -7.41
CA ALA A 145 2.33 16.36 -6.59
C ALA A 145 2.07 14.94 -6.07
N LEU A 146 2.20 13.93 -6.93
CA LEU A 146 2.11 12.51 -6.52
C LEU A 146 3.21 12.13 -5.53
N GLY A 147 4.44 12.63 -5.73
CA GLY A 147 5.56 12.44 -4.81
C GLY A 147 5.24 12.92 -3.39
N VAL A 148 4.64 14.10 -3.24
CA VAL A 148 4.17 14.62 -1.94
C VAL A 148 3.13 13.69 -1.32
N THR A 149 2.15 13.22 -2.08
CA THR A 149 1.13 12.31 -1.54
C THR A 149 1.72 10.96 -1.16
N MET A 150 2.69 10.44 -1.91
CA MET A 150 3.37 9.18 -1.56
C MET A 150 4.21 9.32 -0.28
N ALA A 151 4.93 10.43 -0.13
CA ALA A 151 5.71 10.70 1.08
C ALA A 151 4.81 10.80 2.32
N THR A 152 3.67 11.49 2.23
CA THR A 152 2.70 11.52 3.35
C THR A 152 2.07 10.15 3.62
N GLY A 153 1.88 9.33 2.59
CA GLY A 153 1.49 7.93 2.73
C GLY A 153 2.51 7.14 3.58
N ASP A 154 3.79 7.29 3.27
CA ASP A 154 4.87 6.62 4.01
C ASP A 154 4.96 7.12 5.46
N VAL A 155 4.77 8.43 5.70
CA VAL A 155 4.67 8.99 7.06
C VAL A 155 3.49 8.38 7.82
N GLY A 156 2.32 8.26 7.20
CA GLY A 156 1.15 7.63 7.82
C GLY A 156 1.42 6.17 8.20
N GLN A 157 2.01 5.38 7.31
CA GLN A 157 2.37 3.98 7.56
C GLN A 157 3.45 3.82 8.63
N THR A 158 4.34 4.80 8.76
CA THR A 158 5.40 4.79 9.77
C THR A 158 4.87 5.14 11.17
N LEU A 159 3.99 6.14 11.27
CA LEU A 159 3.60 6.72 12.55
C LEU A 159 2.31 6.13 13.13
N LEU A 160 1.29 5.86 12.31
CA LEU A 160 -0.02 5.46 12.83
C LEU A 160 0.00 4.08 13.51
N PRO A 161 0.71 3.04 13.03
CA PRO A 161 0.78 1.76 13.72
C PRO A 161 1.38 1.84 15.13
N PRO A 162 2.54 2.50 15.38
CA PRO A 162 3.06 2.70 16.74
C PRO A 162 2.12 3.50 17.64
N ILE A 163 1.48 4.56 17.13
CA ILE A 163 0.51 5.34 17.90
C ILE A 163 -0.67 4.45 18.31
N ALA A 164 -1.20 3.65 17.38
CA ALA A 164 -2.29 2.72 17.62
C ALA A 164 -1.93 1.68 18.69
N ALA A 165 -0.71 1.12 18.63
CA ALA A 165 -0.24 0.16 19.63
C ALA A 165 -0.15 0.77 21.04
N VAL A 166 0.39 1.98 21.14
CA VAL A 166 0.45 2.69 22.44
C VAL A 166 -0.94 2.94 22.99
N LEU A 167 -1.88 3.40 22.16
CA LEU A 167 -3.28 3.61 22.57
C LEU A 167 -3.97 2.29 22.94
N ALA A 168 -3.73 1.22 22.20
CA ALA A 168 -4.30 -0.10 22.50
C ALA A 168 -3.80 -0.66 23.85
N VAL A 169 -2.53 -0.43 24.18
CA VAL A 169 -1.93 -0.85 25.46
C VAL A 169 -2.37 0.06 26.61
N ALA A 170 -2.46 1.38 26.39
CA ALA A 170 -2.81 2.35 27.41
C ALA A 170 -4.32 2.32 27.78
N PHE A 171 -5.17 1.95 26.84
CA PHE A 171 -6.62 1.91 27.00
C PHE A 171 -7.16 0.53 26.62
N VAL A 172 -7.69 0.42 25.39
CA VAL A 172 -8.22 -0.82 24.81
C VAL A 172 -7.94 -0.79 23.30
N TRP A 173 -7.92 -1.96 22.65
CA TRP A 173 -7.60 -2.07 21.23
C TRP A 173 -8.58 -1.29 20.34
N GLU A 174 -9.84 -1.15 20.76
CA GLU A 174 -10.87 -0.37 20.06
C GLU A 174 -10.48 1.10 19.95
N VAL A 175 -9.85 1.67 20.98
CA VAL A 175 -9.30 3.03 20.96
C VAL A 175 -8.08 3.07 20.03
N GLY A 176 -7.22 2.03 20.09
CA GLY A 176 -6.04 1.91 19.24
C GLY A 176 -6.34 1.86 17.75
N LEU A 177 -7.50 1.33 17.34
CA LEU A 177 -7.94 1.36 15.95
C LEU A 177 -8.88 2.53 15.66
N GLY A 178 -9.80 2.82 16.59
CA GLY A 178 -10.91 3.77 16.39
C GLY A 178 -10.51 5.24 16.40
N PHE A 179 -9.35 5.61 17.01
CA PHE A 179 -8.94 7.01 17.11
C PHE A 179 -8.80 7.72 15.76
N VAL A 180 -8.57 6.97 14.68
CA VAL A 180 -8.46 7.54 13.34
C VAL A 180 -9.81 7.81 12.67
N ALA A 181 -10.92 7.23 13.15
CA ALA A 181 -12.24 7.45 12.54
C ALA A 181 -12.67 8.93 12.58
N PRO A 182 -12.60 9.67 13.71
CA PRO A 182 -12.90 11.10 13.73
C PRO A 182 -11.90 11.91 12.88
N LEU A 183 -10.63 11.49 12.78
CA LEU A 183 -9.65 12.17 11.94
C LEU A 183 -9.97 11.99 10.44
N LEU A 184 -10.40 10.80 10.03
CA LEU A 184 -10.84 10.54 8.66
C LEU A 184 -12.12 11.31 8.32
N PHE A 185 -13.06 11.39 9.25
CA PHE A 185 -14.26 12.21 9.06
C PHE A 185 -13.91 13.69 8.89
N ALA A 186 -13.04 14.21 9.77
CA ALA A 186 -12.54 15.58 9.67
C ALA A 186 -11.78 15.82 8.34
N ALA A 187 -10.95 14.86 7.91
CA ALA A 187 -10.25 14.91 6.64
C ALA A 187 -11.23 14.98 5.45
N GLY A 188 -12.32 14.22 5.48
CA GLY A 188 -13.40 14.31 4.48
C GLY A 188 -14.03 15.72 4.42
N VAL A 189 -14.31 16.32 5.58
CA VAL A 189 -14.81 17.71 5.65
C VAL A 189 -13.78 18.69 5.10
N VAL A 190 -12.49 18.53 5.46
CA VAL A 190 -11.41 19.38 4.91
C VAL A 190 -11.32 19.26 3.39
N ILE A 191 -11.42 18.05 2.83
CA ILE A 191 -11.48 17.82 1.37
C ILE A 191 -12.66 18.62 0.77
N LEU A 192 -13.86 18.53 1.36
CA LEU A 192 -15.04 19.24 0.88
C LEU A 192 -14.90 20.77 0.96
N LEU A 193 -14.10 21.29 1.88
CA LEU A 193 -13.92 22.74 2.05
C LEU A 193 -12.77 23.30 1.20
N THR A 194 -11.72 22.51 0.93
CA THR A 194 -10.48 23.02 0.33
C THR A 194 -10.26 22.59 -1.10
N VAL A 195 -10.83 21.45 -1.52
CA VAL A 195 -10.69 20.96 -2.89
C VAL A 195 -11.77 21.61 -3.77
N PRO A 196 -11.41 22.35 -4.82
CA PRO A 196 -12.39 22.96 -5.72
C PRO A 196 -13.19 21.90 -6.49
N THR A 197 -14.43 22.21 -6.77
CA THR A 197 -15.29 21.39 -7.65
C THR A 197 -14.97 21.75 -9.09
N ASP A 198 -14.34 20.85 -9.83
CA ASP A 198 -14.17 21.04 -11.27
C ASP A 198 -15.31 20.36 -12.02
N ARG A 199 -16.20 21.15 -12.58
CA ARG A 199 -17.33 20.68 -13.41
C ARG A 199 -16.94 20.55 -14.89
N SER A 200 -15.74 20.99 -15.26
CA SER A 200 -15.30 21.05 -16.66
C SER A 200 -14.79 19.70 -17.20
N SER A 201 -14.40 18.76 -16.32
CA SER A 201 -13.90 17.45 -16.72
C SER A 201 -14.99 16.43 -17.15
N ARG A 202 -16.28 16.80 -17.03
CA ARG A 202 -17.41 15.92 -17.37
C ARG A 202 -17.61 15.62 -18.86
N GLY A 203 -16.73 16.08 -19.74
CA GLY A 203 -16.92 15.99 -21.19
C GLY A 203 -15.84 15.25 -21.98
N SER A 204 -14.81 14.71 -21.36
CA SER A 204 -13.64 14.15 -22.07
C SER A 204 -13.34 12.68 -21.72
N ALA A 205 -14.17 11.99 -20.96
CA ALA A 205 -14.13 10.55 -20.92
C ALA A 205 -14.81 10.00 -22.17
N ASP A 206 -14.13 10.05 -23.32
CA ASP A 206 -14.36 9.02 -24.33
C ASP A 206 -14.17 7.70 -23.61
N GLY A 207 -15.30 7.03 -23.34
CA GLY A 207 -15.32 5.78 -22.58
C GLY A 207 -14.31 4.84 -23.21
N GLN A 208 -13.38 4.35 -22.39
CA GLN A 208 -12.38 3.38 -22.85
C GLN A 208 -13.09 2.37 -23.73
N SER A 209 -12.77 2.41 -25.02
CA SER A 209 -13.44 1.55 -25.98
C SER A 209 -12.99 0.11 -25.67
N LEU A 210 -13.88 -0.86 -25.93
CA LEU A 210 -13.48 -2.27 -25.87
C LEU A 210 -12.22 -2.56 -26.69
N ARG A 211 -11.94 -1.73 -27.71
CA ARG A 211 -10.69 -1.78 -28.49
C ARG A 211 -9.47 -1.39 -27.69
N ASP A 212 -9.55 -0.37 -26.80
CA ASP A 212 -8.41 0.06 -25.97
C ASP A 212 -8.09 -1.03 -24.94
N VAL A 213 -9.11 -1.65 -24.36
CA VAL A 213 -8.93 -2.79 -23.46
C VAL A 213 -8.35 -4.00 -24.20
N LEU A 214 -8.77 -4.28 -25.44
CA LEU A 214 -8.22 -5.37 -26.23
C LEU A 214 -6.77 -5.06 -26.67
N GLY A 215 -6.45 -3.80 -27.01
CA GLY A 215 -5.07 -3.37 -27.29
C GLY A 215 -4.14 -3.59 -26.09
N VAL A 216 -4.60 -3.30 -24.88
CA VAL A 216 -3.86 -3.60 -23.64
C VAL A 216 -3.57 -5.10 -23.52
N PHE A 217 -4.53 -5.97 -23.81
CA PHE A 217 -4.32 -7.43 -23.74
C PHE A 217 -3.30 -7.92 -24.78
N GLU A 218 -3.21 -7.30 -25.95
CA GLU A 218 -2.20 -7.65 -26.95
C GLU A 218 -0.79 -7.24 -26.48
N GLU A 219 -0.62 -6.05 -25.92
CA GLU A 219 0.68 -5.60 -25.38
C GLU A 219 1.10 -6.38 -24.13
N ILE A 220 0.17 -6.73 -23.22
CA ILE A 220 0.45 -7.54 -22.03
C ILE A 220 0.83 -9.00 -22.41
N ARG A 221 0.45 -9.49 -23.58
CA ARG A 221 0.89 -10.82 -24.07
C ARG A 221 2.38 -10.89 -24.44
N ASN A 222 3.09 -9.77 -24.45
CA ASN A 222 4.55 -9.77 -24.56
C ASN A 222 5.16 -10.62 -23.41
N PRO A 223 6.07 -11.56 -23.70
CA PRO A 223 6.73 -12.39 -22.68
C PRO A 223 7.35 -11.59 -21.53
N ALA A 224 7.94 -10.42 -21.81
CA ALA A 224 8.52 -9.56 -20.77
C ALA A 224 7.47 -9.05 -19.77
N MET A 225 6.28 -8.64 -20.26
CA MET A 225 5.16 -8.23 -19.42
C MET A 225 4.59 -9.41 -18.61
N GLY A 226 4.55 -10.61 -19.20
CA GLY A 226 4.18 -11.82 -18.48
C GLY A 226 5.11 -12.10 -17.28
N PHE A 227 6.43 -12.04 -17.51
CA PHE A 227 7.43 -12.15 -16.44
C PHE A 227 7.24 -11.06 -15.37
N MET A 228 7.04 -9.79 -15.77
CA MET A 228 6.83 -8.69 -14.86
C MET A 228 5.55 -8.87 -14.01
N THR A 229 4.46 -9.35 -14.62
CA THR A 229 3.21 -9.65 -13.92
C THR A 229 3.39 -10.72 -12.85
N VAL A 230 4.13 -11.80 -13.15
CA VAL A 230 4.44 -12.86 -12.17
C VAL A 230 5.36 -12.32 -11.06
N ILE A 231 6.39 -11.53 -11.40
CA ILE A 231 7.27 -10.87 -10.42
C ILE A 231 6.46 -9.99 -9.47
N LEU A 232 5.57 -9.14 -10.00
CA LEU A 232 4.71 -8.28 -9.20
C LEU A 232 3.73 -9.06 -8.32
N PHE A 233 3.11 -10.10 -8.86
CA PHE A 233 2.21 -10.97 -8.09
C PHE A 233 2.92 -11.58 -6.89
N LEU A 234 4.06 -12.23 -7.12
CA LEU A 234 4.85 -12.85 -6.04
C LEU A 234 5.35 -11.81 -5.03
N TYR A 235 5.81 -10.67 -5.52
CA TYR A 235 6.21 -9.55 -4.65
C TYR A 235 5.07 -9.07 -3.76
N ILE A 236 3.87 -8.83 -4.33
CA ILE A 236 2.70 -8.38 -3.58
C ILE A 236 2.25 -9.46 -2.58
N PHE A 237 2.29 -10.72 -2.97
CA PHE A 237 2.01 -11.86 -2.09
C PHE A 237 2.92 -11.86 -0.87
N ILE A 238 4.26 -11.75 -1.07
CA ILE A 238 5.25 -11.66 0.00
C ILE A 238 4.97 -10.44 0.89
N TRP A 239 4.79 -9.26 0.27
CA TRP A 239 4.59 -8.02 1.00
C TRP A 239 3.33 -8.04 1.86
N GLN A 240 2.21 -8.53 1.33
CA GLN A 240 0.95 -8.62 2.09
C GLN A 240 1.02 -9.69 3.19
N SER A 241 1.65 -10.84 2.94
CA SER A 241 1.86 -11.88 3.95
C SER A 241 2.73 -11.36 5.11
N PHE A 242 3.87 -10.74 4.78
CA PHE A 242 4.78 -10.15 5.75
C PHE A 242 4.09 -9.05 6.57
N THR A 243 3.51 -8.06 5.91
CA THR A 243 2.89 -6.93 6.62
C THR A 243 1.70 -7.34 7.48
N ALA A 244 0.96 -8.39 7.10
CA ALA A 244 -0.17 -8.90 7.87
C ALA A 244 0.26 -9.49 9.22
N PHE A 245 1.37 -10.22 9.25
CA PHE A 245 1.73 -11.03 10.42
C PHE A 245 3.01 -10.61 11.13
N TYR A 246 3.77 -9.66 10.59
CA TYR A 246 5.04 -9.26 11.21
C TYR A 246 4.87 -8.72 12.65
N PRO A 247 3.90 -7.81 12.95
CA PRO A 247 3.67 -7.40 14.35
C PRO A 247 3.25 -8.56 15.25
N THR A 248 2.38 -9.45 14.76
CA THR A 248 1.94 -10.65 15.49
C THR A 248 3.13 -11.56 15.80
N TYR A 249 3.97 -11.85 14.81
CA TYR A 249 5.17 -12.67 14.98
C TYR A 249 6.12 -12.10 16.03
N LEU A 250 6.41 -10.80 15.94
CA LEU A 250 7.29 -10.14 16.90
C LEU A 250 6.75 -10.19 18.34
N SER A 251 5.44 -10.12 18.51
CA SER A 251 4.84 -10.16 19.84
C SER A 251 4.65 -11.59 20.37
N THR A 252 4.24 -12.54 19.54
CA THR A 252 3.86 -13.89 20.00
C THR A 252 5.04 -14.87 19.96
N VAL A 253 5.94 -14.78 18.97
CA VAL A 253 7.08 -15.68 18.82
C VAL A 253 8.34 -15.07 19.41
N LYS A 254 8.64 -13.78 19.14
CA LYS A 254 9.83 -13.10 19.64
C LYS A 254 9.64 -12.48 21.04
N GLY A 255 8.43 -12.51 21.60
CA GLY A 255 8.13 -12.05 22.95
C GLY A 255 8.27 -10.54 23.18
N LEU A 256 8.28 -9.74 22.10
CA LEU A 256 8.35 -8.28 22.20
C LEU A 256 7.01 -7.70 22.66
N SER A 257 7.05 -6.60 23.40
CA SER A 257 5.82 -5.86 23.71
C SER A 257 5.14 -5.35 22.44
N PRO A 258 3.80 -5.23 22.39
CA PRO A 258 3.08 -4.73 21.22
C PRO A 258 3.58 -3.36 20.74
N SER A 259 3.99 -2.48 21.66
CA SER A 259 4.56 -1.17 21.32
C SER A 259 5.89 -1.29 20.60
N VAL A 260 6.81 -2.15 21.06
CA VAL A 260 8.10 -2.37 20.40
C VAL A 260 7.91 -3.04 19.05
N ALA A 261 7.05 -4.06 18.96
CA ALA A 261 6.72 -4.75 17.71
C ALA A 261 6.18 -3.76 16.66
N SER A 262 5.29 -2.84 17.06
CA SER A 262 4.73 -1.84 16.16
C SER A 262 5.74 -0.76 15.75
N VAL A 263 6.71 -0.40 16.62
CA VAL A 263 7.81 0.50 16.25
C VAL A 263 8.69 -0.14 15.18
N LEU A 264 9.05 -1.43 15.31
CA LEU A 264 9.78 -2.16 14.27
C LEU A 264 8.97 -2.24 12.97
N PHE A 265 7.65 -2.42 13.07
CA PHE A 265 6.78 -2.37 11.90
C PHE A 265 6.72 -0.98 11.25
N GLY A 266 6.70 0.09 12.03
CA GLY A 266 6.85 1.47 11.55
C GLY A 266 8.23 1.70 10.90
N LEU A 267 9.30 1.15 11.48
CA LEU A 267 10.66 1.22 10.93
C LEU A 267 10.73 0.61 9.52
N PHE A 268 10.02 -0.50 9.28
CA PHE A 268 9.93 -1.09 7.94
C PHE A 268 9.49 -0.07 6.89
N PHE A 269 8.48 0.75 7.18
CA PHE A 269 8.03 1.80 6.26
C PHE A 269 8.96 3.02 6.27
N ALA A 270 9.52 3.40 7.42
CA ALA A 270 10.44 4.53 7.54
C ALA A 270 11.69 4.36 6.66
N VAL A 271 12.28 3.16 6.64
CA VAL A 271 13.40 2.83 5.75
C VAL A 271 12.98 2.94 4.28
N GLY A 272 11.73 2.58 3.96
CA GLY A 272 11.15 2.72 2.63
C GLY A 272 11.16 4.16 2.09
N VAL A 273 11.06 5.16 2.97
CA VAL A 273 11.13 6.59 2.57
C VAL A 273 12.45 6.90 1.87
N VAL A 274 13.55 6.29 2.31
CA VAL A 274 14.88 6.47 1.72
C VAL A 274 15.09 5.50 0.56
N VAL A 275 14.69 4.25 0.72
CA VAL A 275 14.93 3.19 -0.28
C VAL A 275 14.21 3.46 -1.60
N LYS A 276 12.96 3.95 -1.58
CA LYS A 276 12.17 4.19 -2.80
C LYS A 276 12.82 5.19 -3.76
N PRO A 277 13.22 6.41 -3.36
CA PRO A 277 13.89 7.34 -4.27
C PRO A 277 15.27 6.84 -4.73
N VAL A 278 16.02 6.13 -3.85
CA VAL A 278 17.31 5.52 -4.22
C VAL A 278 17.10 4.43 -5.27
N ALA A 279 16.07 3.61 -5.13
CA ALA A 279 15.72 2.56 -6.08
C ALA A 279 15.30 3.14 -7.46
N GLY A 280 14.52 4.23 -7.48
CA GLY A 280 14.20 4.95 -8.71
C GLY A 280 15.46 5.50 -9.41
N ALA A 281 16.33 6.19 -8.67
CA ALA A 281 17.58 6.69 -9.21
C ALA A 281 18.55 5.56 -9.67
N ALA A 282 18.48 4.39 -9.03
CA ALA A 282 19.23 3.21 -9.47
C ALA A 282 18.66 2.66 -10.79
N TYR A 283 17.33 2.64 -10.95
CA TYR A 283 16.69 2.25 -12.21
C TYR A 283 17.22 3.07 -13.39
N ASP A 284 17.28 4.40 -13.25
CA ASP A 284 17.76 5.30 -14.30
C ASP A 284 19.24 5.07 -14.67
N ARG A 285 20.07 4.57 -13.72
CA ARG A 285 21.51 4.42 -13.93
C ARG A 285 21.94 3.02 -14.36
N ILE A 286 21.36 2.00 -13.76
CA ILE A 286 21.79 0.60 -13.92
C ILE A 286 20.69 -0.31 -14.49
N GLY A 287 19.54 0.29 -14.84
CA GLY A 287 18.39 -0.38 -15.43
C GLY A 287 17.63 -1.28 -14.45
N MET A 288 16.56 -1.86 -14.95
CA MET A 288 15.58 -2.64 -14.17
C MET A 288 16.23 -3.82 -13.42
N ARG A 289 17.06 -4.64 -14.09
CA ARG A 289 17.64 -5.85 -13.46
C ARG A 289 18.57 -5.51 -12.32
N GLY A 290 19.51 -4.59 -12.54
CA GLY A 290 20.49 -4.20 -11.52
C GLY A 290 19.83 -3.60 -10.28
N SER A 291 18.85 -2.71 -10.48
CA SER A 291 18.12 -2.06 -9.41
C SER A 291 17.21 -3.03 -8.64
N LEU A 292 16.48 -3.93 -9.33
CA LEU A 292 15.67 -4.96 -8.66
C LEU A 292 16.54 -5.92 -7.84
N LEU A 293 17.68 -6.38 -8.35
CA LEU A 293 18.60 -7.21 -7.58
C LEU A 293 19.07 -6.50 -6.31
N GLY A 294 19.41 -5.22 -6.41
CA GLY A 294 19.87 -4.43 -5.27
C GLY A 294 18.84 -4.32 -4.16
N VAL A 295 17.54 -4.22 -4.48
CA VAL A 295 16.47 -4.09 -3.49
C VAL A 295 15.85 -5.41 -3.05
N LEU A 296 16.03 -6.51 -3.78
CA LEU A 296 15.44 -7.82 -3.48
C LEU A 296 16.42 -8.82 -2.84
N LEU A 297 17.73 -8.66 -3.00
CA LEU A 297 18.72 -9.53 -2.35
C LEU A 297 18.75 -9.38 -0.81
N PRO A 298 18.77 -8.16 -0.22
CA PRO A 298 18.78 -8.02 1.22
C PRO A 298 17.56 -8.62 1.92
N PRO A 299 16.31 -8.52 1.40
CA PRO A 299 15.15 -9.19 1.99
C PRO A 299 15.26 -10.70 2.07
N VAL A 300 15.94 -11.38 1.11
CA VAL A 300 16.17 -12.82 1.20
C VAL A 300 16.95 -13.14 2.47
N ALA A 301 18.07 -12.44 2.70
CA ALA A 301 18.84 -12.57 3.93
C ALA A 301 18.00 -12.19 5.17
N GLY A 302 17.24 -11.10 5.08
CA GLY A 302 16.34 -10.67 6.16
C GLY A 302 15.34 -11.75 6.56
N PHE A 303 14.65 -12.37 5.62
CA PHE A 303 13.68 -13.44 5.89
C PHE A 303 14.35 -14.73 6.41
N VAL A 304 15.57 -15.05 5.97
CA VAL A 304 16.33 -16.20 6.48
C VAL A 304 16.80 -15.97 7.92
N PHE A 305 17.26 -14.75 8.23
CA PHE A 305 17.77 -14.45 9.57
C PHE A 305 16.66 -14.13 10.59
N LEU A 306 15.48 -13.69 10.16
CA LEU A 306 14.37 -13.30 11.04
C LEU A 306 14.00 -14.40 12.07
N PRO A 307 13.85 -15.68 11.70
CA PRO A 307 13.61 -16.75 12.66
C PRO A 307 14.78 -17.01 13.63
N LEU A 308 16.00 -16.73 13.20
CA LEU A 308 17.24 -17.11 13.89
C LEU A 308 17.72 -16.09 14.94
N VAL A 309 17.13 -14.87 14.96
CA VAL A 309 17.57 -13.76 15.81
C VAL A 309 16.49 -13.37 16.80
N ASP A 310 16.88 -13.15 18.06
CA ASP A 310 15.97 -12.74 19.14
C ASP A 310 16.35 -11.39 19.76
N GLU A 311 17.62 -10.96 19.56
CA GLU A 311 18.12 -9.70 20.08
C GLU A 311 17.49 -8.51 19.34
N LEU A 312 16.99 -7.51 20.08
CA LEU A 312 16.27 -6.36 19.52
C LEU A 312 17.08 -5.61 18.44
N TRP A 313 18.39 -5.42 18.65
CA TRP A 313 19.23 -4.72 17.69
C TRP A 313 19.42 -5.50 16.38
N LEU A 314 19.45 -6.86 16.47
CA LEU A 314 19.48 -7.72 15.28
C LEU A 314 18.13 -7.66 14.54
N LEU A 315 17.01 -7.65 15.27
CA LEU A 315 15.67 -7.48 14.67
C LEU A 315 15.53 -6.13 13.96
N VAL A 316 16.16 -5.06 14.49
CA VAL A 316 16.23 -3.76 13.80
C VAL A 316 16.99 -3.89 12.46
N VAL A 317 18.15 -4.56 12.45
CA VAL A 317 18.95 -4.77 11.24
C VAL A 317 18.19 -5.63 10.24
N VAL A 318 17.60 -6.74 10.68
CA VAL A 318 16.80 -7.62 9.83
C VAL A 318 15.59 -6.90 9.25
N THR A 319 14.90 -6.09 10.05
CA THR A 319 13.79 -5.24 9.57
C THR A 319 14.27 -4.28 8.48
N ALA A 320 15.42 -3.64 8.67
CA ALA A 320 15.99 -2.74 7.67
C ALA A 320 16.37 -3.47 6.37
N LEU A 321 16.91 -4.69 6.46
CA LEU A 321 17.18 -5.54 5.30
C LEU A 321 15.89 -5.88 4.54
N ILE A 322 14.84 -6.33 5.24
CA ILE A 322 13.54 -6.64 4.63
C ILE A 322 12.92 -5.40 4.00
N SER A 323 13.09 -4.22 4.61
CA SER A 323 12.51 -2.95 4.13
C SER A 323 13.00 -2.54 2.75
N THR A 324 14.18 -3.02 2.32
CA THR A 324 14.72 -2.67 0.99
C THR A 324 13.79 -3.13 -0.15
N MET A 325 12.98 -4.18 0.07
CA MET A 325 11.97 -4.63 -0.90
C MET A 325 10.99 -3.52 -1.31
N LEU A 326 10.76 -2.51 -0.46
CA LEU A 326 9.86 -1.39 -0.76
C LEU A 326 10.32 -0.56 -1.97
N GLY A 327 11.59 -0.64 -2.34
CA GLY A 327 12.14 -0.01 -3.55
C GLY A 327 11.64 -0.64 -4.85
N SER A 328 11.20 -1.91 -4.83
CA SER A 328 10.75 -2.60 -6.03
C SER A 328 9.53 -1.96 -6.69
N GLY A 329 8.66 -1.31 -5.90
CA GLY A 329 7.48 -0.62 -6.43
C GLY A 329 7.83 0.53 -7.39
N ALA A 330 8.86 1.32 -7.09
CA ALA A 330 9.33 2.39 -7.98
C ALA A 330 9.90 1.81 -9.27
N ILE A 331 10.77 0.79 -9.16
CA ILE A 331 11.44 0.15 -10.31
C ILE A 331 10.42 -0.50 -11.25
N THR A 332 9.50 -1.29 -10.72
CA THR A 332 8.52 -2.02 -11.53
C THR A 332 7.51 -1.08 -12.18
N GLN A 333 7.13 0.00 -11.50
CA GLN A 333 6.24 1.02 -12.07
C GLN A 333 6.90 1.75 -13.24
N SER A 334 8.17 2.15 -13.09
CA SER A 334 8.94 2.77 -14.17
C SER A 334 9.08 1.83 -15.37
N TYR A 335 9.45 0.56 -15.12
CA TYR A 335 9.60 -0.42 -16.20
C TYR A 335 8.30 -0.65 -16.97
N ILE A 336 7.14 -0.78 -16.28
CA ILE A 336 5.85 -0.98 -16.96
C ILE A 336 5.48 0.27 -17.77
N ALA A 337 5.76 1.46 -17.21
CA ALA A 337 5.52 2.71 -17.93
C ALA A 337 6.38 2.80 -19.22
N ASP A 338 7.66 2.44 -19.13
CA ASP A 338 8.57 2.47 -20.29
C ASP A 338 8.26 1.37 -21.34
N ALA A 339 7.65 0.25 -20.91
CA ALA A 339 7.36 -0.91 -21.77
C ALA A 339 6.02 -0.84 -22.52
N LEU A 340 5.12 0.05 -22.10
CA LEU A 340 3.80 0.24 -22.73
C LEU A 340 3.81 1.51 -23.58
N SER A 341 3.07 1.49 -24.69
CA SER A 341 2.85 2.68 -25.50
C SER A 341 2.05 3.75 -24.73
N ASP A 342 2.28 5.03 -25.05
CA ASP A 342 1.61 6.16 -24.39
C ASP A 342 0.06 6.02 -24.39
N GLU A 343 -0.49 5.40 -25.43
CA GLU A 343 -1.93 5.21 -25.64
C GLU A 343 -2.54 4.24 -24.60
N VAL A 344 -1.82 3.18 -24.23
CA VAL A 344 -2.32 2.12 -23.33
C VAL A 344 -1.64 2.10 -21.97
N GLN A 345 -0.64 2.95 -21.72
CA GLN A 345 0.17 2.96 -20.50
C GLN A 345 -0.68 3.05 -19.22
N GLY A 346 -1.62 3.98 -19.16
CA GLY A 346 -2.49 4.18 -17.98
C GLY A 346 -3.37 2.96 -17.71
N THR A 347 -4.04 2.45 -18.75
CA THR A 347 -4.94 1.30 -18.65
C THR A 347 -4.15 0.02 -18.38
N GLY A 348 -3.03 -0.19 -19.06
CA GLY A 348 -2.16 -1.36 -18.90
C GLY A 348 -1.58 -1.44 -17.49
N LEU A 349 -1.05 -0.34 -16.97
CA LEU A 349 -0.57 -0.26 -15.59
C LEU A 349 -1.70 -0.56 -14.59
N GLY A 350 -2.90 -0.02 -14.82
CA GLY A 350 -4.08 -0.27 -14.01
C GLY A 350 -4.48 -1.74 -13.98
N VAL A 351 -4.55 -2.40 -15.14
CA VAL A 351 -4.91 -3.82 -15.28
C VAL A 351 -3.87 -4.70 -14.57
N VAL A 352 -2.58 -4.51 -14.84
CA VAL A 352 -1.50 -5.29 -14.22
C VAL A 352 -1.53 -5.13 -12.68
N ARG A 353 -1.66 -3.90 -12.18
CA ARG A 353 -1.69 -3.62 -10.74
C ARG A 353 -2.93 -4.22 -10.06
N THR A 354 -4.11 -4.06 -10.66
CA THR A 354 -5.35 -4.61 -10.07
C THR A 354 -5.31 -6.13 -10.04
N THR A 355 -4.90 -6.77 -11.14
CA THR A 355 -4.78 -8.23 -11.22
C THR A 355 -3.78 -8.76 -10.20
N THR A 356 -2.57 -8.20 -10.14
CA THR A 356 -1.53 -8.65 -9.21
C THR A 356 -1.89 -8.38 -7.75
N ALA A 357 -2.55 -7.25 -7.45
CA ALA A 357 -3.03 -6.93 -6.11
C ALA A 357 -4.18 -7.85 -5.66
N THR A 358 -5.11 -8.18 -6.56
CA THR A 358 -6.22 -9.10 -6.29
C THR A 358 -5.72 -10.52 -6.01
N LEU A 359 -4.81 -11.03 -6.85
CA LEU A 359 -4.21 -12.35 -6.65
C LEU A 359 -3.32 -12.38 -5.40
N GLY A 360 -2.50 -11.33 -5.19
CA GLY A 360 -1.63 -11.20 -4.03
C GLY A 360 -2.38 -11.09 -2.70
N ALA A 361 -3.65 -10.63 -2.73
CA ALA A 361 -4.49 -10.54 -1.54
C ALA A 361 -4.70 -11.89 -0.83
N GLY A 362 -4.48 -13.02 -1.50
CA GLY A 362 -4.45 -14.33 -0.88
C GLY A 362 -3.25 -14.62 0.02
N GLY A 363 -2.20 -13.80 -0.03
CA GLY A 363 -0.97 -13.99 0.76
C GLY A 363 -1.22 -14.15 2.27
N PRO A 364 -1.94 -13.23 2.92
CA PRO A 364 -2.19 -13.32 4.37
C PRO A 364 -2.91 -14.61 4.79
N VAL A 365 -3.92 -15.06 4.07
CA VAL A 365 -4.63 -16.29 4.46
C VAL A 365 -3.74 -17.52 4.28
N VAL A 366 -2.95 -17.61 3.19
CA VAL A 366 -2.02 -18.72 2.97
C VAL A 366 -0.93 -18.74 4.04
N PHE A 367 -0.37 -17.60 4.38
CA PHE A 367 0.61 -17.49 5.47
C PHE A 367 -0.01 -17.84 6.83
N GLY A 368 -1.24 -17.40 7.08
CA GLY A 368 -1.99 -17.74 8.29
C GLY A 368 -2.21 -19.23 8.46
N VAL A 369 -2.50 -19.98 7.39
CA VAL A 369 -2.59 -21.46 7.42
C VAL A 369 -1.26 -22.08 7.85
N VAL A 370 -0.13 -21.63 7.29
CA VAL A 370 1.20 -22.14 7.65
C VAL A 370 1.51 -21.85 9.12
N ALA A 371 1.17 -20.66 9.60
CA ALA A 371 1.37 -20.26 10.99
C ALA A 371 0.47 -21.02 11.98
N ASP A 372 -0.81 -21.31 11.60
CA ASP A 372 -1.74 -22.12 12.42
C ASP A 372 -1.27 -23.56 12.60
N LEU A 373 -0.55 -24.11 11.61
CA LEU A 373 0.06 -25.44 11.68
C LEU A 373 1.29 -25.47 12.57
N GLY A 374 1.69 -24.36 13.18
CA GLY A 374 2.86 -24.24 14.04
C GLY A 374 4.16 -23.90 13.29
N TYR A 375 4.10 -23.63 12.00
CA TYR A 375 5.24 -23.35 11.13
C TYR A 375 5.43 -21.85 10.87
N PHE A 376 5.38 -21.01 11.93
CA PHE A 376 5.46 -19.56 11.77
C PHE A 376 6.85 -19.12 11.25
N ASP A 377 7.91 -19.71 11.80
CA ASP A 377 9.30 -19.45 11.38
C ASP A 377 9.54 -19.94 9.94
N GLU A 378 9.08 -21.15 9.63
CA GLU A 378 9.17 -21.73 8.29
C GLU A 378 8.38 -20.92 7.27
N GLY A 379 7.29 -20.28 7.68
CA GLY A 379 6.53 -19.34 6.87
C GLY A 379 7.43 -18.23 6.32
N TYR A 380 8.29 -17.63 7.15
CA TYR A 380 9.25 -16.62 6.69
C TYR A 380 10.35 -17.20 5.79
N LEU A 381 10.80 -18.43 6.05
CA LEU A 381 11.74 -19.12 5.15
C LEU A 381 11.11 -19.39 3.77
N VAL A 382 9.82 -19.71 3.73
CA VAL A 382 9.07 -19.83 2.46
C VAL A 382 9.02 -18.49 1.75
N LEU A 383 8.79 -17.39 2.45
CA LEU A 383 8.85 -16.05 1.84
C LEU A 383 10.25 -15.75 1.27
N ALA A 384 11.33 -16.17 1.95
CA ALA A 384 12.70 -16.07 1.43
C ALA A 384 12.87 -16.85 0.13
N VAL A 385 12.36 -18.08 0.06
CA VAL A 385 12.41 -18.92 -1.15
C VAL A 385 11.61 -18.28 -2.30
N ILE A 386 10.41 -17.77 -2.03
CA ILE A 386 9.60 -17.06 -3.05
C ILE A 386 10.34 -15.79 -3.51
N MET A 387 10.97 -15.04 -2.60
CA MET A 387 11.77 -13.86 -2.97
C MET A 387 12.99 -14.25 -3.83
N ALA A 388 13.66 -15.35 -3.52
CA ALA A 388 14.74 -15.88 -4.37
C ALA A 388 14.23 -16.30 -5.76
N ALA A 389 13.02 -16.87 -5.84
CA ALA A 389 12.37 -17.16 -7.13
C ALA A 389 12.08 -15.87 -7.93
N VAL A 390 11.62 -14.80 -7.27
CA VAL A 390 11.44 -13.48 -7.91
C VAL A 390 12.76 -12.96 -8.48
N ILE A 391 13.87 -13.11 -7.75
CA ILE A 391 15.21 -12.75 -8.22
C ILE A 391 15.59 -13.57 -9.46
N LEU A 392 15.38 -14.90 -9.44
CA LEU A 392 15.66 -15.76 -10.59
C LEU A 392 14.82 -15.41 -11.82
N LEU A 393 13.55 -15.09 -11.64
CA LEU A 393 12.68 -14.59 -12.72
C LEU A 393 13.20 -13.27 -13.28
N THR A 394 13.63 -12.34 -12.42
CA THR A 394 14.23 -11.07 -12.82
C THR A 394 15.49 -11.27 -13.69
N LEU A 395 16.33 -12.24 -13.34
CA LEU A 395 17.53 -12.59 -14.11
C LEU A 395 17.20 -13.21 -15.49
N ARG A 396 16.12 -13.98 -15.56
CA ARG A 396 15.66 -14.65 -16.80
C ARG A 396 14.79 -13.80 -17.71
N MET A 397 14.34 -12.64 -17.22
CA MET A 397 13.47 -11.74 -17.99
C MET A 397 14.16 -11.37 -19.33
N PRO A 398 13.45 -11.41 -20.46
CA PRO A 398 14.02 -10.97 -21.75
C PRO A 398 14.57 -9.54 -21.64
N ARG A 399 15.66 -9.25 -22.34
CA ARG A 399 16.11 -7.87 -22.53
C ARG A 399 15.13 -7.19 -23.48
N ALA A 400 14.60 -6.07 -23.08
CA ALA A 400 13.78 -5.22 -23.95
C ALA A 400 14.63 -4.65 -25.07
#